data_9c8a8ff51c9b47f90ce34aafec11ff83
#
_entry.id   9c8a8ff51c9b47f90ce34aafec11ff83
#
_cell.length_a   1.000
_cell.length_b   1.000
_cell.length_c   1.000
_cell.angle_alpha   90.00
_cell.angle_beta   90.00
_cell.angle_gamma   90.00
#
_symmetry.space_group_name_H-M   'P 1'
#
loop_
_entity.id
_entity.type
_entity.pdbx_description
1 polymer ?
#
loop_
_entity_poly.entity_id
_entity_poly.type
_entity_poly.pdbx_seq_one_letter_code
_entity_poly.pdbx_strand_id
1 'polypeptide(L)'
;MENKFVDTNVFLRYLTKDDPSKYERCRELFKRVLEGETAISTSGMVIAELIWTLLSYYRVPKAEVIEKVSVILGTENLFVPDKDVLADALVLYARRNIDFIDAYNAVFMKYQGLREIYSYDEDFETIEDLERKEP
;
A
#
# COMPACT_ATOMS: atom_id res chain seq x y z
N MET A 1 7.87 -23.99 4.72
CA MET A 1 8.49 -22.73 4.29
C MET A 1 8.34 -21.72 5.43
N GLU A 2 9.45 -21.13 5.84
CA GLU A 2 9.40 -20.08 6.86
C GLU A 2 8.64 -18.87 6.36
N ASN A 3 7.93 -18.21 7.27
CA ASN A 3 7.20 -16.98 6.98
C ASN A 3 7.55 -15.96 8.05
N LYS A 4 8.18 -14.86 7.67
CA LYS A 4 8.60 -13.80 8.58
C LYS A 4 7.91 -12.50 8.25
N PHE A 5 7.62 -11.74 9.29
CA PHE A 5 7.05 -10.39 9.11
C PHE A 5 8.13 -9.43 8.62
N VAL A 6 7.75 -8.57 7.68
CA VAL A 6 8.64 -7.53 7.12
C VAL A 6 8.09 -6.16 7.48
N ASP A 7 8.93 -5.36 8.13
CA ASP A 7 8.61 -3.99 8.51
C ASP A 7 8.89 -3.01 7.36
N THR A 8 8.37 -1.82 7.49
CA THR A 8 8.46 -0.76 6.48
C THR A 8 9.88 -0.48 6.02
N ASN A 9 10.84 -0.47 6.94
CA ASN A 9 12.24 -0.16 6.62
C ASN A 9 12.85 -1.09 5.58
N VAL A 10 12.47 -2.36 5.60
CA VAL A 10 12.99 -3.34 4.65
C VAL A 10 12.52 -3.01 3.23
N PHE A 11 11.24 -2.69 3.09
CA PHE A 11 10.71 -2.24 1.79
C PHE A 11 11.37 -0.95 1.33
N LEU A 12 11.56 0.01 2.23
CA LEU A 12 12.20 1.28 1.90
C LEU A 12 13.63 1.08 1.40
N ARG A 13 14.42 0.25 2.08
CA ARG A 13 15.81 -0.03 1.65
C ARG A 13 15.85 -0.69 0.28
N TYR A 14 14.88 -1.55 0.01
CA TYR A 14 14.79 -2.21 -1.29
C TYR A 14 14.37 -1.24 -2.41
N LEU A 15 13.43 -0.36 -2.13
CA LEU A 15 12.85 0.52 -3.14
C LEU A 15 13.66 1.79 -3.40
N THR A 16 14.37 2.32 -2.40
CA THR A 16 15.07 3.61 -2.52
C THR A 16 16.56 3.48 -2.79
N LYS A 17 17.16 2.35 -2.42
CA LYS A 17 18.59 2.08 -2.62
C LYS A 17 19.51 3.13 -1.96
N ASP A 18 19.03 3.79 -0.91
CA ASP A 18 19.78 4.84 -0.22
C ASP A 18 20.90 4.31 0.69
N ASP A 19 20.91 3.01 0.98
CA ASP A 19 21.96 2.31 1.73
C ASP A 19 22.37 1.07 0.94
N PRO A 20 23.50 1.11 0.21
CA PRO A 20 23.87 0.02 -0.69
C PRO A 20 24.01 -1.35 -0.02
N SER A 21 24.56 -1.41 1.20
CA SER A 21 24.72 -2.67 1.93
C SER A 21 23.38 -3.26 2.33
N LYS A 22 22.48 -2.43 2.88
CA LYS A 22 21.13 -2.87 3.25
C LYS A 22 20.32 -3.23 2.02
N TYR A 23 20.45 -2.46 0.94
CA TYR A 23 19.78 -2.76 -0.32
C TYR A 23 20.13 -4.18 -0.80
N GLU A 24 21.42 -4.53 -0.82
CA GLU A 24 21.82 -5.86 -1.30
C GLU A 24 21.24 -6.99 -0.45
N ARG A 25 21.19 -6.81 0.87
CA ARG A 25 20.56 -7.82 1.75
C ARG A 25 19.06 -7.92 1.52
N CYS A 26 18.39 -6.81 1.30
CA CYS A 26 16.95 -6.81 0.99
C CYS A 26 16.71 -7.44 -0.38
N ARG A 27 17.53 -7.12 -1.37
CA ARG A 27 17.44 -7.72 -2.71
C ARG A 27 17.56 -9.24 -2.64
N GLU A 28 18.52 -9.74 -1.87
CA GLU A 28 18.67 -11.18 -1.68
C GLU A 28 17.46 -11.81 -1.00
N LEU A 29 16.89 -11.14 0.00
CA LEU A 29 15.65 -11.61 0.63
C LEU A 29 14.52 -11.72 -0.39
N PHE A 30 14.26 -10.66 -1.14
CA PHE A 30 13.17 -10.66 -2.13
C PHE A 30 13.40 -11.66 -3.26
N LYS A 31 14.65 -11.88 -3.65
CA LYS A 31 14.99 -12.92 -4.61
C LYS A 31 14.59 -14.30 -4.10
N ARG A 32 14.91 -14.61 -2.85
CA ARG A 32 14.53 -15.89 -2.22
C ARG A 32 13.02 -16.04 -2.10
N VAL A 33 12.31 -14.95 -1.82
CA VAL A 33 10.85 -14.93 -1.79
C VAL A 33 10.28 -15.27 -3.16
N LEU A 34 10.79 -14.62 -4.22
CA LEU A 34 10.33 -14.87 -5.59
C LEU A 34 10.64 -16.28 -6.05
N GLU A 35 11.73 -16.86 -5.61
CA GLU A 35 12.12 -18.24 -5.94
C GLU A 35 11.37 -19.29 -5.11
N GLY A 36 10.54 -18.86 -4.17
CA GLY A 36 9.76 -19.77 -3.34
C GLY A 36 10.55 -20.43 -2.22
N GLU A 37 11.76 -19.95 -1.92
CA GLU A 37 12.59 -20.49 -0.86
C GLU A 37 12.12 -20.04 0.52
N THR A 38 11.48 -18.90 0.60
CA THR A 38 10.92 -18.36 1.83
C THR A 38 9.67 -17.55 1.53
N ALA A 39 8.85 -17.32 2.54
CA ALA A 39 7.70 -16.43 2.45
C ALA A 39 7.86 -15.27 3.41
N ILE A 40 7.23 -14.17 3.10
CA ILE A 40 7.17 -13.01 4.00
C ILE A 40 5.73 -12.53 4.14
N SER A 41 5.44 -11.92 5.27
CA SER A 41 4.14 -11.31 5.54
C SER A 41 4.34 -9.89 6.00
N THR A 42 3.36 -9.06 5.72
CA THR A 42 3.33 -7.71 6.26
C THR A 42 1.90 -7.29 6.55
N SER A 43 1.67 -6.06 6.94
CA SER A 43 0.34 -5.56 7.29
C SER A 43 -0.08 -4.41 6.38
N GLY A 44 -1.38 -4.14 6.35
CA GLY A 44 -1.89 -2.96 5.66
C GLY A 44 -1.34 -1.65 6.21
N MET A 45 -1.06 -1.61 7.51
CA MET A 45 -0.45 -0.43 8.14
C MET A 45 0.97 -0.18 7.62
N VAL A 46 1.75 -1.24 7.41
CA VAL A 46 3.08 -1.13 6.80
C VAL A 46 2.96 -0.59 5.37
N ILE A 47 2.01 -1.09 4.59
CA ILE A 47 1.79 -0.60 3.22
C ILE A 47 1.43 0.90 3.23
N ALA A 48 0.54 1.31 4.13
CA ALA A 48 0.15 2.73 4.25
C ALA A 48 1.34 3.61 4.65
N GLU A 49 2.13 3.17 5.62
CA GLU A 49 3.33 3.89 6.05
C GLU A 49 4.36 3.97 4.92
N LEU A 50 4.53 2.90 4.17
CA LEU A 50 5.43 2.86 3.02
C LEU A 50 5.04 3.91 1.98
N ILE A 51 3.76 3.98 1.63
CA ILE A 51 3.25 4.97 0.67
C ILE A 51 3.51 6.39 1.18
N TRP A 52 3.13 6.66 2.43
CA TRP A 52 3.32 7.97 3.03
C TRP A 52 4.78 8.40 3.06
N THR A 53 5.68 7.49 3.45
CA THR A 53 7.11 7.77 3.57
C THR A 53 7.74 8.02 2.19
N LEU A 54 7.38 7.21 1.18
CA LEU A 54 7.88 7.42 -0.18
C LEU A 54 7.46 8.80 -0.72
N LEU A 55 6.23 9.21 -0.46
CA LEU A 55 5.70 10.51 -0.91
C LEU A 55 6.33 11.68 -0.14
N SER A 56 6.33 11.61 1.19
CA SER A 56 6.64 12.77 2.04
C SER A 56 8.11 12.93 2.34
N TYR A 57 8.82 11.85 2.61
CA TYR A 57 10.24 11.89 2.95
C TYR A 57 11.13 11.79 1.69
N TYR A 58 10.88 10.78 0.87
CA TYR A 58 11.68 10.57 -0.34
C TYR A 58 11.21 11.39 -1.53
N ARG A 59 10.03 11.99 -1.43
CA ARG A 59 9.44 12.83 -2.49
C ARG A 59 9.33 12.11 -3.83
N VAL A 60 9.03 10.83 -3.79
CA VAL A 60 8.80 10.03 -4.99
C VAL A 60 7.47 10.46 -5.61
N PRO A 61 7.40 10.67 -6.92
CA PRO A 61 6.15 11.03 -7.58
C PRO A 61 5.05 9.99 -7.36
N LYS A 62 3.82 10.45 -7.21
CA LYS A 62 2.65 9.59 -6.95
C LYS A 62 2.57 8.39 -7.89
N ALA A 63 2.72 8.61 -9.19
CA ALA A 63 2.64 7.54 -10.18
C ALA A 63 3.68 6.45 -9.95
N GLU A 64 4.90 6.84 -9.57
CA GLU A 64 5.98 5.91 -9.27
C GLU A 64 5.73 5.15 -7.97
N VAL A 65 5.17 5.82 -6.95
CA VAL A 65 4.78 5.15 -5.69
C VAL A 65 3.75 4.06 -5.96
N ILE A 66 2.74 4.37 -6.75
CA ILE A 66 1.69 3.41 -7.11
C ILE A 66 2.29 2.21 -7.83
N GLU A 67 3.18 2.44 -8.77
CA GLU A 67 3.85 1.37 -9.51
C GLU A 67 4.66 0.46 -8.58
N LYS A 68 5.48 1.05 -7.71
CA LYS A 68 6.32 0.30 -6.77
C LYS A 68 5.50 -0.52 -5.78
N VAL A 69 4.46 0.06 -5.21
CA VAL A 69 3.61 -0.63 -4.23
C VAL A 69 2.77 -1.71 -4.91
N SER A 70 2.31 -1.47 -6.14
CA SER A 70 1.59 -2.48 -6.92
C SER A 70 2.45 -3.72 -7.16
N VAL A 71 3.73 -3.54 -7.47
CA VAL A 71 4.68 -4.65 -7.65
C VAL A 71 4.83 -5.44 -6.34
N ILE A 72 4.95 -4.74 -5.21
CA ILE A 72 5.03 -5.40 -3.90
C ILE A 72 3.79 -6.23 -3.63
N LEU A 73 2.60 -5.64 -3.80
CA LEU A 73 1.34 -6.37 -3.56
C LEU A 73 1.16 -7.55 -4.51
N GLY A 74 1.71 -7.48 -5.73
CA GLY A 74 1.66 -8.56 -6.70
C GLY A 74 2.75 -9.61 -6.53
N THR A 75 3.62 -9.49 -5.55
CA THR A 75 4.73 -10.43 -5.34
C THR A 75 4.22 -11.74 -4.77
N GLU A 76 4.54 -12.85 -5.43
CA GLU A 76 4.23 -14.18 -4.92
C GLU A 76 4.98 -14.45 -3.62
N ASN A 77 4.35 -15.18 -2.70
CA ASN A 77 4.90 -15.53 -1.39
C ASN A 77 5.08 -14.32 -0.45
N LEU A 78 4.45 -13.20 -0.78
CA LEU A 78 4.31 -12.04 0.08
C LEU A 78 2.84 -11.91 0.45
N PHE A 79 2.53 -12.08 1.73
CA PHE A 79 1.17 -12.14 2.23
C PHE A 79 0.81 -10.88 2.99
N VAL A 80 -0.32 -10.29 2.63
CA VAL A 80 -0.88 -9.11 3.30
C VAL A 80 -2.35 -9.38 3.53
N PRO A 81 -2.87 -9.28 4.76
CA PRO A 81 -4.31 -9.29 4.98
C PRO A 81 -4.94 -8.14 4.19
N ASP A 82 -6.14 -8.35 3.69
CA ASP A 82 -6.86 -7.33 2.90
C ASP A 82 -6.10 -6.87 1.64
N LYS A 83 -5.31 -7.75 1.05
CA LYS A 83 -4.55 -7.44 -0.17
C LYS A 83 -5.45 -6.88 -1.27
N ASP A 84 -6.66 -7.46 -1.43
CA ASP A 84 -7.60 -7.01 -2.46
C ASP A 84 -8.11 -5.59 -2.20
N VAL A 85 -8.38 -5.26 -0.95
CA VAL A 85 -8.79 -3.90 -0.56
C VAL A 85 -7.67 -2.90 -0.85
N LEU A 86 -6.45 -3.25 -0.50
CA LEU A 86 -5.28 -2.41 -0.75
C LEU A 86 -5.05 -2.19 -2.25
N ALA A 87 -5.15 -3.25 -3.04
CA ALA A 87 -4.97 -3.17 -4.49
C ALA A 87 -6.04 -2.28 -5.14
N ASP A 88 -7.31 -2.46 -4.76
CA ASP A 88 -8.41 -1.63 -5.26
C ASP A 88 -8.27 -0.18 -4.79
N ALA A 89 -7.77 0.03 -3.57
CA ALA A 89 -7.49 1.38 -3.07
C ALA A 89 -6.41 2.09 -3.89
N LEU A 90 -5.37 1.37 -4.32
CA LEU A 90 -4.35 1.94 -5.21
C LEU A 90 -4.93 2.35 -6.56
N VAL A 91 -5.85 1.56 -7.10
CA VAL A 91 -6.54 1.90 -8.36
C VAL A 91 -7.35 3.19 -8.19
N LEU A 92 -8.13 3.30 -7.12
CA LEU A 92 -8.91 4.50 -6.83
C LEU A 92 -8.00 5.71 -6.60
N TYR A 93 -6.92 5.52 -5.83
CA TYR A 93 -5.92 6.54 -5.57
C TYR A 93 -5.30 7.07 -6.88
N ALA A 94 -5.04 6.18 -7.83
CA ALA A 94 -4.50 6.57 -9.13
C ALA A 94 -5.48 7.41 -9.95
N ARG A 95 -6.78 7.18 -9.79
CA ARG A 95 -7.83 7.82 -10.60
C ARG A 95 -8.38 9.10 -10.02
N ARG A 96 -8.16 9.37 -8.74
CA ARG A 96 -8.74 10.52 -8.03
C ARG A 96 -7.65 11.33 -7.33
N ASN A 97 -7.91 12.61 -7.16
CA ASN A 97 -7.02 13.50 -6.43
C ASN A 97 -7.42 13.49 -4.94
N ILE A 98 -7.19 12.35 -4.30
CA ILE A 98 -7.45 12.13 -2.87
C ILE A 98 -6.24 11.44 -2.25
N ASP A 99 -6.12 11.49 -0.93
CA ASP A 99 -5.06 10.78 -0.23
C ASP A 99 -5.30 9.27 -0.24
N PHE A 100 -4.22 8.49 -0.13
CA PHE A 100 -4.34 7.03 -0.15
C PHE A 100 -5.23 6.50 0.98
N ILE A 101 -5.13 7.08 2.18
CA ILE A 101 -5.95 6.64 3.32
C ILE A 101 -7.44 6.85 3.01
N ASP A 102 -7.81 7.96 2.38
CA ASP A 102 -9.19 8.23 1.99
C ASP A 102 -9.64 7.23 0.91
N ALA A 103 -8.78 6.92 -0.05
CA ALA A 103 -9.05 5.91 -1.06
C ALA A 103 -9.26 4.52 -0.41
N TYR A 104 -8.40 4.17 0.55
CA TYR A 104 -8.53 2.91 1.29
C TYR A 104 -9.85 2.86 2.05
N ASN A 105 -10.22 3.93 2.76
CA ASN A 105 -11.46 3.98 3.51
C ASN A 105 -12.68 3.82 2.60
N ALA A 106 -12.67 4.46 1.45
CA ALA A 106 -13.76 4.34 0.47
C ALA A 106 -13.92 2.90 -0.03
N VAL A 107 -12.81 2.25 -0.37
CA VAL A 107 -12.83 0.85 -0.83
C VAL A 107 -13.22 -0.10 0.31
N PHE A 108 -12.69 0.14 1.51
CA PHE A 108 -13.08 -0.61 2.71
C PHE A 108 -14.59 -0.57 2.93
N MET A 109 -15.18 0.62 2.84
CA MET A 109 -16.63 0.80 2.97
C MET A 109 -17.38 -0.05 1.96
N LYS A 110 -16.94 -0.02 0.70
CA LYS A 110 -17.57 -0.80 -0.36
C LYS A 110 -17.52 -2.30 -0.05
N TYR A 111 -16.40 -2.80 0.42
CA TYR A 111 -16.27 -4.21 0.80
C TYR A 111 -17.16 -4.59 1.99
N GLN A 112 -17.44 -3.61 2.87
CA GLN A 112 -18.33 -3.81 4.02
C GLN A 112 -19.81 -3.53 3.71
N GLY A 113 -20.13 -3.13 2.49
CA GLY A 113 -21.52 -2.80 2.11
C GLY A 113 -21.99 -1.47 2.66
N LEU A 114 -21.07 -0.58 3.04
CA LEU A 114 -21.40 0.76 3.57
C LEU A 114 -21.39 1.79 2.45
N ARG A 115 -22.40 2.66 2.44
CA ARG A 115 -22.55 3.70 1.42
C ARG A 115 -22.48 5.12 1.99
N GLU A 116 -22.74 5.30 3.26
CA GLU A 116 -22.77 6.60 3.92
C GLU A 116 -21.55 6.76 4.81
N ILE A 117 -20.92 7.94 4.75
CA ILE A 117 -19.76 8.26 5.58
C ILE A 117 -20.01 9.58 6.32
N TYR A 118 -19.74 9.57 7.62
CA TYR A 118 -19.62 10.82 8.37
C TYR A 118 -18.20 11.35 8.19
N SER A 119 -18.08 12.50 7.55
CA SER A 119 -16.78 13.14 7.34
C SER A 119 -16.98 14.63 7.03
N TYR A 120 -16.05 15.44 7.47
CA TYR A 120 -15.96 16.85 7.07
C TYR A 120 -15.17 17.03 5.78
N ASP A 121 -14.54 15.97 5.25
CA ASP A 121 -13.71 16.04 4.04
C ASP A 121 -14.58 15.93 2.80
N GLU A 122 -14.62 17.02 2.03
CA GLU A 122 -15.41 17.09 0.79
C GLU A 122 -14.87 16.19 -0.33
N ASP A 123 -13.64 15.71 -0.21
CA ASP A 123 -13.06 14.79 -1.21
C ASP A 123 -13.89 13.52 -1.38
N PHE A 124 -14.61 13.08 -0.33
CA PHE A 124 -15.48 11.93 -0.41
C PHE A 124 -16.70 12.15 -1.34
N GLU A 125 -17.07 13.39 -1.62
CA GLU A 125 -18.16 13.71 -2.55
C GLU A 125 -17.79 13.38 -4.00
N THR A 126 -16.49 13.25 -4.31
CA THR A 126 -16.01 12.94 -5.65
C THR A 126 -16.01 11.44 -5.94
N ILE A 127 -16.30 10.61 -4.95
CA ILE A 127 -16.27 9.15 -5.07
C ILE A 127 -17.66 8.61 -5.33
N GLU A 128 -17.78 7.84 -6.42
CA GLU A 128 -19.05 7.21 -6.79
C GLU A 128 -19.53 6.26 -5.69
N ASP A 129 -20.85 6.18 -5.52
CA ASP A 129 -21.52 5.30 -4.57
C ASP A 129 -21.27 5.63 -3.10
N LEU A 130 -20.64 6.75 -2.79
CA LEU A 130 -20.49 7.26 -1.44
C LEU A 130 -21.34 8.49 -1.22
N GLU A 131 -22.00 8.54 -0.08
CA GLU A 131 -22.75 9.69 0.38
C GLU A 131 -22.13 10.25 1.65
N ARG A 132 -21.56 11.44 1.53
CA ARG A 132 -20.94 12.13 2.67
C ARG A 132 -22.00 12.89 3.46
N LYS A 133 -21.94 12.76 4.77
CA LYS A 133 -22.78 13.51 5.70
C LYS A 133 -21.92 14.11 6.81
N GLU A 134 -22.32 15.24 7.30
CA GLU A 134 -21.73 15.80 8.51
C GLU A 134 -22.56 15.36 9.72
N PRO A 135 -21.90 15.03 10.85
CA PRO A 135 -22.64 14.59 12.05
C PRO A 135 -23.43 15.73 12.69
#